data_31084c91f63ea20947832d3aaff6b0ba
#
_entry.id   31084c91f63ea20947832d3aaff6b0ba
#
_cell.length_a   1.000
_cell.length_b   1.000
_cell.length_c   1.000
_cell.angle_alpha   90.00
_cell.angle_beta   90.00
_cell.angle_gamma   90.00
#
_symmetry.space_group_name_H-M   'P 1'
#
loop_
_entity.id
_entity.type
_entity.pdbx_description
1 polymer ?
#
loop_
_entity_poly.entity_id
_entity_poly.type
_entity_poly.pdbx_seq_one_letter_code
_entity_poly.pdbx_strand_id
1 'polypeptide(L)'
;SNGTYKSSNQTTADYFRQQAKLLLKDYNLMKENKFDQSKIVFDEPQKHFNIINVFTKVNKPKGDNLTLMNIQHILVKICGFENWDDFLHSSKAKQEIGALKLNYYKIGMDPNAIDAAEMMVEHELFAEFVDDDGDVNYTDDDELEMWKYVLERV
;
A
#
# COMPACT_ATOMS: atom_id res chain seq x y z
N SER A 1 0.58 17.77 3.91
CA SER A 1 0.21 17.13 3.69
C SER A 1 -0.99 16.44 3.49
N ASN A 2 -1.86 16.75 3.71
CA ASN A 2 -2.85 16.81 3.28
C ASN A 2 -3.35 15.84 2.36
N GLY A 3 -4.23 15.04 2.55
CA GLY A 3 -4.78 13.99 1.74
C GLY A 3 -3.89 12.74 1.68
N THR A 4 -2.71 12.80 2.27
CA THR A 4 -1.77 11.69 2.24
C THR A 4 -2.05 10.66 3.32
N TYR A 5 -2.65 11.08 4.41
CA TYR A 5 -2.92 10.22 5.56
C TYR A 5 -4.42 10.16 5.84
N LYS A 6 -4.84 9.04 6.42
CA LYS A 6 -6.22 8.85 6.84
C LYS A 6 -6.56 9.84 7.97
N SER A 7 -7.69 10.53 7.86
CA SER A 7 -8.17 11.36 8.95
C SER A 7 -8.75 10.50 10.08
N SER A 8 -8.82 11.05 11.30
CA SER A 8 -9.32 10.31 12.46
C SER A 8 -10.78 9.88 12.32
N ASN A 9 -11.57 10.58 11.50
CA ASN A 9 -12.99 10.29 11.31
C ASN A 9 -13.27 9.42 10.08
N GLN A 10 -12.25 9.13 9.30
CA GLN A 10 -12.39 8.37 8.06
C GLN A 10 -12.17 6.89 8.32
N THR A 11 -13.04 6.03 7.77
CA THR A 11 -12.76 4.59 7.82
C THR A 11 -11.57 4.25 6.93
N THR A 12 -10.91 3.15 7.23
CA THR A 12 -9.79 2.71 6.41
C THR A 12 -10.23 2.35 5.00
N ALA A 13 -11.42 1.74 4.84
CA ALA A 13 -11.98 1.44 3.53
C ALA A 13 -12.22 2.72 2.71
N ASP A 14 -12.76 3.75 3.33
CA ASP A 14 -12.98 5.03 2.65
C ASP A 14 -11.66 5.70 2.26
N TYR A 15 -10.65 5.59 3.12
CA TYR A 15 -9.31 6.06 2.80
C TYR A 15 -8.77 5.37 1.54
N PHE A 16 -8.89 4.03 1.47
CA PHE A 16 -8.44 3.27 0.30
C PHE A 16 -9.22 3.65 -0.96
N ARG A 17 -10.54 3.89 -0.85
CA ARG A 17 -11.34 4.34 -2.00
C ARG A 17 -10.85 5.70 -2.51
N GLN A 18 -10.55 6.61 -1.60
CA GLN A 18 -10.02 7.92 -1.94
C GLN A 18 -8.64 7.79 -2.61
N GLN A 19 -7.77 6.95 -2.05
CA GLN A 19 -6.44 6.72 -2.61
C GLN A 19 -6.52 6.07 -4.00
N ALA A 20 -7.50 5.20 -4.22
CA ALA A 20 -7.72 4.59 -5.53
C ALA A 20 -8.05 5.64 -6.59
N LYS A 21 -8.83 6.65 -6.25
CA LYS A 21 -9.13 7.75 -7.17
C LYS A 21 -7.87 8.54 -7.54
N LEU A 22 -6.99 8.75 -6.56
CA LEU A 22 -5.73 9.46 -6.81
C LEU A 22 -4.78 8.63 -7.68
N LEU A 23 -4.69 7.33 -7.44
CA LEU A 23 -3.88 6.45 -8.26
C LEU A 23 -4.41 6.39 -9.70
N LEU A 24 -5.73 6.33 -9.88
CA LEU A 24 -6.34 6.33 -11.20
C LEU A 24 -6.01 7.62 -11.96
N LYS A 25 -6.04 8.75 -11.28
CA LYS A 25 -5.64 10.04 -11.87
C LYS A 25 -4.20 9.99 -12.36
N ASP A 26 -3.28 9.52 -11.53
CA ASP A 26 -1.87 9.42 -11.90
C ASP A 26 -1.67 8.45 -13.06
N TYR A 27 -2.38 7.32 -13.04
CA TYR A 27 -2.31 6.35 -14.12
C TYR A 27 -2.78 6.94 -15.44
N ASN A 28 -3.89 7.67 -15.44
CA ASN A 28 -4.42 8.30 -16.65
C ASN A 28 -3.46 9.38 -17.19
N LEU A 29 -2.86 10.16 -16.31
CA LEU A 29 -1.85 11.15 -16.72
C LEU A 29 -0.63 10.49 -17.36
N MET A 30 -0.15 9.41 -16.76
CA MET A 30 0.97 8.64 -17.31
C MET A 30 0.61 8.07 -18.68
N LYS A 31 -0.60 7.55 -18.83
CA LYS A 31 -1.08 6.95 -20.07
C LYS A 31 -1.17 8.00 -21.20
N GLU A 32 -1.64 9.21 -20.89
CA GLU A 32 -1.69 10.31 -21.85
C GLU A 32 -0.30 10.70 -22.31
N ASN A 33 0.66 10.82 -21.41
CA ASN A 33 2.02 11.21 -21.75
C ASN A 33 2.82 10.11 -22.45
N LYS A 34 2.42 8.87 -22.32
CA LYS A 34 3.08 7.74 -22.97
C LYS A 34 3.01 7.81 -24.49
N PHE A 35 2.00 8.50 -25.04
CA PHE A 35 1.83 8.64 -26.48
C PHE A 35 2.57 9.83 -27.07
N ASP A 36 3.16 10.68 -26.25
CA ASP A 36 3.93 11.82 -26.70
C ASP A 36 5.41 11.57 -26.48
N GLN A 37 6.06 11.00 -27.50
CA GLN A 37 7.48 10.65 -27.43
C GLN A 37 8.39 11.87 -27.28
N SER A 38 7.88 13.07 -27.57
CA SER A 38 8.67 14.30 -27.39
C SER A 38 8.78 14.68 -25.92
N LYS A 39 7.90 14.13 -25.10
CA LYS A 39 7.93 14.32 -23.66
C LYS A 39 8.57 13.13 -22.95
N ILE A 40 9.60 12.58 -23.56
CA ILE A 40 10.35 11.57 -22.89
C ILE A 40 11.02 12.22 -21.72
N VAL A 41 10.58 11.99 -20.70
CA VAL A 41 10.72 12.37 -19.78
C VAL A 41 11.16 12.24 -18.45
N PHE A 42 11.70 13.10 -17.94
CA PHE A 42 12.19 13.35 -16.62
C PHE A 42 11.08 13.89 -15.71
N ASP A 43 10.00 14.39 -16.29
CA ASP A 43 8.84 14.86 -15.54
C ASP A 43 7.72 13.85 -15.69
N GLU A 44 7.72 12.84 -14.85
CA GLU A 44 6.59 11.93 -14.76
C GLU A 44 5.39 12.71 -14.23
N PRO A 45 4.22 12.58 -14.86
CA PRO A 45 3.04 13.35 -14.46
C PRO A 45 2.39 12.88 -13.17
N GLN A 46 2.94 11.85 -12.54
CA GLN A 46 2.39 11.32 -11.29
C GLN A 46 2.58 12.33 -10.16
N LYS A 47 1.51 12.54 -9.41
CA LYS A 47 1.46 13.52 -8.32
C LYS A 47 1.31 12.89 -6.94
N HIS A 48 0.83 11.64 -6.91
CA HIS A 48 0.47 10.98 -5.65
C HIS A 48 1.22 9.68 -5.43
N PHE A 49 1.28 8.84 -6.46
CA PHE A 49 1.86 7.51 -6.36
C PHE A 49 3.05 7.31 -7.28
N ASN A 50 3.95 6.45 -6.86
CA ASN A 50 5.00 5.96 -7.73
C ASN A 50 4.42 4.81 -8.57
N ILE A 51 3.94 5.15 -9.77
CA ILE A 51 3.22 4.22 -10.66
C ILE A 51 4.07 3.00 -11.00
N ILE A 52 5.35 3.20 -11.28
CA ILE A 52 6.26 2.11 -11.64
C ILE A 52 6.34 1.11 -10.50
N ASN A 53 6.48 1.58 -9.28
CA ASN A 53 6.57 0.69 -8.11
C ASN A 53 5.28 -0.08 -7.85
N VAL A 54 4.14 0.59 -8.04
CA VAL A 54 2.83 -0.08 -7.90
C VAL A 54 2.72 -1.24 -8.89
N PHE A 55 2.99 -0.99 -10.17
CA PHE A 55 2.82 -2.01 -11.22
C PHE A 55 4.00 -2.97 -11.34
N THR A 56 5.07 -2.74 -10.63
CA THR A 56 6.13 -3.72 -10.46
C THR A 56 5.73 -4.75 -9.39
N LYS A 57 5.02 -4.29 -8.36
CA LYS A 57 4.59 -5.15 -7.26
C LYS A 57 3.44 -6.07 -7.65
N VAL A 58 2.50 -5.60 -8.45
CA VAL A 58 1.37 -6.40 -8.93
C VAL A 58 1.23 -6.22 -10.44
N ASN A 59 0.82 -7.29 -11.12
CA ASN A 59 0.61 -7.23 -12.56
C ASN A 59 -0.58 -6.35 -12.89
N LYS A 60 -0.37 -5.43 -13.84
CA LYS A 60 -1.45 -4.62 -14.36
C LYS A 60 -2.42 -5.51 -15.14
N PRO A 61 -3.75 -5.32 -14.97
CA PRO A 61 -4.73 -6.02 -15.81
C PRO A 61 -4.49 -5.72 -17.29
N LYS A 62 -4.86 -6.67 -18.14
CA LYS A 62 -4.71 -6.52 -19.58
C LYS A 62 -5.59 -5.37 -20.10
N GLY A 63 -5.07 -4.61 -21.06
CA GLY A 63 -5.75 -3.48 -21.64
C GLY A 63 -5.23 -2.14 -21.11
N ASP A 64 -5.58 -1.07 -21.83
CA ASP A 64 -5.09 0.26 -21.50
C ASP A 64 -6.03 1.05 -20.60
N ASN A 65 -7.25 0.55 -20.39
CA ASN A 65 -8.24 1.23 -19.58
C ASN A 65 -8.46 0.48 -18.27
N LEU A 66 -8.06 1.10 -17.17
CA LEU A 66 -8.32 0.57 -15.84
C LEU A 66 -9.53 1.27 -15.24
N THR A 67 -10.44 0.48 -14.69
CA THR A 67 -11.58 1.03 -13.96
C THR A 67 -11.16 1.35 -12.53
N LEU A 68 -11.98 2.14 -11.83
CA LEU A 68 -11.75 2.41 -10.41
C LEU A 68 -11.71 1.12 -9.60
N MET A 69 -12.55 0.14 -9.95
CA MET A 69 -12.56 -1.16 -9.25
C MET A 69 -11.25 -1.92 -9.48
N ASN A 70 -10.70 -1.89 -10.71
CA ASN A 70 -9.39 -2.49 -10.97
C ASN A 70 -8.32 -1.86 -10.07
N ILE A 71 -8.35 -0.53 -9.94
CA ILE A 71 -7.40 0.20 -9.11
C ILE A 71 -7.57 -0.14 -7.63
N GLN A 72 -8.80 -0.28 -7.15
CA GLN A 72 -9.05 -0.69 -5.76
C GLN A 72 -8.43 -2.05 -5.47
N HIS A 73 -8.60 -3.02 -6.38
CA HIS A 73 -7.99 -4.34 -6.24
C HIS A 73 -6.46 -4.26 -6.24
N ILE A 74 -5.89 -3.43 -7.11
CA ILE A 74 -4.44 -3.24 -7.18
C ILE A 74 -3.90 -2.68 -5.87
N LEU A 75 -4.55 -1.66 -5.32
CA LEU A 75 -4.11 -1.04 -4.08
C LEU A 75 -4.09 -2.02 -2.91
N VAL A 76 -5.14 -2.81 -2.76
CA VAL A 76 -5.17 -3.76 -1.64
C VAL A 76 -4.16 -4.89 -1.85
N LYS A 77 -3.92 -5.29 -3.10
CA LYS A 77 -2.93 -6.33 -3.39
C LYS A 77 -1.50 -5.91 -3.04
N ILE A 78 -1.11 -4.68 -3.35
CA ILE A 78 0.23 -4.20 -2.97
C ILE A 78 0.38 -4.10 -1.46
N CYS A 79 -0.72 -4.04 -0.73
CA CYS A 79 -0.73 -4.01 0.74
C CYS A 79 -0.88 -5.39 1.37
N GLY A 80 -0.89 -6.47 0.56
CA GLY A 80 -0.88 -7.84 1.05
C GLY A 80 -2.23 -8.54 1.11
N PHE A 81 -3.29 -7.95 0.57
CA PHE A 81 -4.61 -8.59 0.50
C PHE A 81 -4.80 -9.28 -0.85
N GLU A 82 -5.62 -10.34 -0.86
CA GLU A 82 -5.90 -11.08 -2.10
C GLU A 82 -6.70 -10.23 -3.09
N ASN A 83 -7.69 -9.50 -2.60
CA ASN A 83 -8.59 -8.69 -3.39
C ASN A 83 -9.33 -7.70 -2.49
N TRP A 84 -10.20 -6.88 -3.09
CA TRP A 84 -10.95 -5.87 -2.34
C TRP A 84 -11.88 -6.49 -1.30
N ASP A 85 -12.53 -7.61 -1.65
CA ASP A 85 -13.44 -8.28 -0.74
C ASP A 85 -12.70 -8.83 0.49
N ASP A 86 -11.55 -9.46 0.30
CA ASP A 86 -10.68 -9.92 1.38
C ASP A 86 -10.31 -8.76 2.31
N PHE A 87 -9.93 -7.62 1.74
CA PHE A 87 -9.62 -6.43 2.51
C PHE A 87 -10.83 -5.97 3.35
N LEU A 88 -12.02 -5.89 2.74
CA LEU A 88 -13.22 -5.44 3.45
C LEU A 88 -13.59 -6.35 4.63
N HIS A 89 -13.31 -7.66 4.52
CA HIS A 89 -13.62 -8.64 5.56
C HIS A 89 -12.49 -8.82 6.57
N SER A 90 -11.35 -8.16 6.36
CA SER A 90 -10.23 -8.22 7.30
C SER A 90 -10.52 -7.42 8.56
N SER A 91 -9.79 -7.73 9.63
CA SER A 91 -9.90 -6.98 10.87
C SER A 91 -9.51 -5.51 10.65
N LYS A 92 -9.99 -4.65 11.53
CA LYS A 92 -9.64 -3.24 11.50
C LYS A 92 -8.13 -3.06 11.61
N ALA A 93 -7.47 -3.82 12.46
CA ALA A 93 -6.01 -3.76 12.61
C ALA A 93 -5.28 -4.15 11.33
N LYS A 94 -5.73 -5.20 10.63
CA LYS A 94 -5.15 -5.60 9.35
C LYS A 94 -5.31 -4.50 8.29
N GLN A 95 -6.48 -3.88 8.24
CA GLN A 95 -6.72 -2.77 7.33
C GLN A 95 -5.81 -1.58 7.62
N GLU A 96 -5.60 -1.27 8.90
CA GLU A 96 -4.69 -0.20 9.32
C GLU A 96 -3.24 -0.51 8.93
N ILE A 97 -2.81 -1.75 9.07
CA ILE A 97 -1.50 -2.18 8.60
C ILE A 97 -1.37 -1.93 7.09
N GLY A 98 -2.41 -2.28 6.34
CA GLY A 98 -2.46 -2.01 4.91
C GLY A 98 -2.29 -0.52 4.59
N ALA A 99 -2.95 0.35 5.35
CA ALA A 99 -2.81 1.80 5.17
C ALA A 99 -1.38 2.29 5.43
N LEU A 100 -0.71 1.73 6.44
CA LEU A 100 0.69 2.05 6.71
C LEU A 100 1.59 1.64 5.55
N LYS A 101 1.37 0.45 5.00
CA LYS A 101 2.14 -0.04 3.83
C LYS A 101 1.90 0.81 2.60
N LEU A 102 0.64 1.19 2.35
CA LEU A 102 0.26 1.97 1.19
C LEU A 102 1.06 3.28 1.08
N ASN A 103 1.34 3.89 2.21
CA ASN A 103 2.07 5.15 2.26
C ASN A 103 3.45 5.06 1.57
N TYR A 104 4.08 3.89 1.56
CA TYR A 104 5.40 3.70 0.97
C TYR A 104 5.38 3.60 -0.56
N TYR A 105 4.20 3.54 -1.16
CA TYR A 105 4.04 3.60 -2.62
C TYR A 105 3.75 5.01 -3.12
N LYS A 106 3.74 5.98 -2.21
CA LYS A 106 3.57 7.39 -2.54
C LYS A 106 4.87 7.97 -3.10
N ILE A 107 4.73 9.07 -3.84
CA ILE A 107 5.88 9.81 -4.35
C ILE A 107 6.76 10.27 -3.18
N GLY A 108 8.07 10.13 -3.35
CA GLY A 108 9.04 10.53 -2.34
C GLY A 108 9.34 9.47 -1.29
N MET A 109 8.59 8.36 -1.30
CA MET A 109 8.83 7.26 -0.37
C MET A 109 9.60 6.13 -1.08
N ASP A 110 10.30 5.31 -0.30
CA ASP A 110 11.04 4.17 -0.81
C ASP A 110 10.25 2.88 -0.57
N PRO A 111 9.68 2.25 -1.61
CA PRO A 111 8.91 1.02 -1.42
C PRO A 111 9.78 -0.16 -0.98
N ASN A 112 11.09 -0.11 -1.19
CA ASN A 112 11.98 -1.16 -0.69
C ASN A 112 12.03 -1.17 0.84
N ALA A 113 11.71 -0.05 1.48
CA ALA A 113 11.63 0.02 2.93
C ALA A 113 10.53 -0.89 3.49
N ILE A 114 9.49 -1.19 2.71
CA ILE A 114 8.42 -2.10 3.13
C ILE A 114 8.96 -3.51 3.33
N ASP A 115 9.77 -4.02 2.39
CA ASP A 115 10.31 -5.37 2.51
C ASP A 115 11.23 -5.50 3.73
N ALA A 116 12.06 -4.50 3.96
CA ALA A 116 12.94 -4.46 5.13
C ALA A 116 12.12 -4.38 6.43
N ALA A 117 11.09 -3.54 6.45
CA ALA A 117 10.22 -3.39 7.61
C ALA A 117 9.47 -4.69 7.91
N GLU A 118 8.97 -5.37 6.86
CA GLU A 118 8.25 -6.64 7.02
C GLU A 118 9.13 -7.70 7.66
N MET A 119 10.38 -7.81 7.22
CA MET A 119 11.34 -8.74 7.84
C MET A 119 11.59 -8.40 9.31
N MET A 120 11.72 -7.11 9.63
CA MET A 120 11.89 -6.68 11.02
C MET A 120 10.65 -6.96 11.87
N VAL A 121 9.46 -6.72 11.33
CA VAL A 121 8.21 -7.02 12.04
C VAL A 121 8.12 -8.52 12.34
N GLU A 122 8.37 -9.38 11.36
CA GLU A 122 8.32 -10.83 11.54
C GLU A 122 9.32 -11.27 12.62
N HIS A 123 10.54 -10.73 12.57
CA HIS A 123 11.58 -11.06 13.56
C HIS A 123 11.16 -10.64 14.97
N GLU A 124 10.65 -9.42 15.12
CA GLU A 124 10.25 -8.89 16.42
C GLU A 124 9.01 -9.59 16.98
N LEU A 125 8.05 -9.95 16.11
CA LEU A 125 6.88 -10.73 16.53
C LEU A 125 7.30 -12.11 17.03
N PHE A 126 8.23 -12.77 16.34
CA PHE A 126 8.76 -14.05 16.79
C PHE A 126 9.44 -13.89 18.15
N ALA A 127 10.33 -12.89 18.28
CA ALA A 127 11.10 -12.69 19.50
C ALA A 127 10.21 -12.40 20.70
N GLU A 128 9.13 -11.64 20.52
CA GLU A 128 8.27 -11.21 21.62
C GLU A 128 7.17 -12.21 21.98
N PHE A 129 6.64 -12.92 20.97
CA PHE A 129 5.45 -13.75 21.17
C PHE A 129 5.69 -15.25 21.05
N VAL A 130 6.96 -15.69 21.00
CA VAL A 130 7.25 -17.12 20.98
C VAL A 130 7.12 -17.69 22.41
N ASP A 131 6.42 -18.82 22.53
CA ASP A 131 6.28 -19.52 23.81
C ASP A 131 7.37 -20.59 24.01
N ASP A 132 7.30 -21.29 25.14
CA ASP A 132 8.28 -22.32 25.49
C ASP A 132 8.27 -23.51 24.53
N ASP A 133 7.16 -23.74 23.83
CA ASP A 133 7.01 -24.80 22.84
C ASP A 133 7.45 -24.37 21.44
N GLY A 134 7.86 -23.12 21.27
CA GLY A 134 8.27 -22.58 19.98
C GLY A 134 7.12 -22.03 19.13
N ASP A 135 5.90 -22.01 19.68
CA ASP A 135 4.75 -21.47 18.97
C ASP A 135 4.70 -19.95 19.10
N VAL A 136 4.32 -19.29 18.00
CA VAL A 136 4.21 -17.84 17.98
C VAL A 136 2.74 -17.47 17.92
N ASN A 137 2.26 -16.76 18.95
CA ASN A 137 0.86 -16.38 19.09
C ASN A 137 0.73 -14.89 19.33
N TYR A 138 0.14 -14.17 18.37
CA TYR A 138 -0.15 -12.76 18.50
C TYR A 138 -1.47 -12.44 17.80
N THR A 139 -2.09 -11.35 18.24
CA THR A 139 -3.32 -10.85 17.61
C THR A 139 -3.00 -9.90 16.47
N ASP A 140 -4.02 -9.58 15.66
CA ASP A 140 -3.87 -8.57 14.62
C ASP A 140 -3.51 -7.21 15.21
N ASP A 141 -4.03 -6.90 16.41
CA ASP A 141 -3.67 -5.66 17.12
C ASP A 141 -2.21 -5.64 17.54
N ASP A 142 -1.68 -6.77 18.00
CA ASP A 142 -0.26 -6.91 18.33
C ASP A 142 0.60 -6.66 17.09
N GLU A 143 0.19 -7.21 15.96
CA GLU A 143 0.90 -7.01 14.70
C GLU A 143 0.90 -5.53 14.28
N LEU A 144 -0.25 -4.86 14.40
CA LEU A 144 -0.36 -3.43 14.09
C LEU A 144 0.59 -2.60 14.94
N GLU A 145 0.63 -2.85 16.25
CA GLU A 145 1.54 -2.14 17.14
C GLU A 145 3.01 -2.39 16.76
N MET A 146 3.33 -3.61 16.35
CA MET A 146 4.68 -3.93 15.90
C MET A 146 5.05 -3.19 14.62
N TRP A 147 4.11 -3.08 13.66
CA TRP A 147 4.34 -2.29 12.45
C TRP A 147 4.62 -0.83 12.79
N LYS A 148 3.83 -0.24 13.67
CA LYS A 148 4.05 1.14 14.11
C LYS A 148 5.43 1.31 14.75
N TYR A 149 5.81 0.37 15.60
CA TYR A 149 7.11 0.39 16.27
C TYR A 149 8.26 0.34 15.25
N VAL A 150 8.19 -0.59 14.30
CA VAL A 150 9.25 -0.78 13.31
C VAL A 150 9.33 0.41 12.35
N LEU A 151 8.19 0.92 11.88
CA LEU A 151 8.18 2.03 10.91
C LEU A 151 8.72 3.33 11.48
N GLU A 152 8.67 3.52 12.78
CA GLU A 152 9.28 4.68 13.44
C GLU A 152 10.81 4.61 13.42
N ARG A 153 11.38 3.43 13.16
CA ARG A 153 12.82 3.16 13.26
C ARG A 153 13.53 2.91 11.93
N VAL A 154 12.79 2.79 10.87
CA VAL A 154 13.38 2.56 9.53
C VAL A 154 13.48 3.85 8.70
#